data_19af9a03dbd4e9f119dd4d4efc3055cf
#
_entry.id   19af9a03dbd4e9f119dd4d4efc3055cf
#
_cell.length_a   1.000
_cell.length_b   1.000
_cell.length_c   1.000
_cell.angle_alpha   90.00
_cell.angle_beta   90.00
_cell.angle_gamma   90.00
#
_symmetry.space_group_name_H-M   'P 1'
#
loop_
_entity.id
_entity.type
_entity.pdbx_description
1 polymer ?
#
loop_
_entity_poly.entity_id
_entity_poly.type
_entity_poly.pdbx_seq_one_letter_code
_entity_poly.pdbx_strand_id
1 'polypeptide(L)'
;MADTVQFVFISNYINHHQIPFCNVMYKLLQGDFLFIQTEAMEQERINMGWQSEVEVPYLRRYYEEPDKCQGVIDSCGVALFGGVEDESYITKRLHNGLPVIRYCERLYKTGQWKAISPRGLLRKYKDHTKYRRRAVYLLCAGAYVASDFHIVRAYPGKMLRWGYFPETRHYEDIEALMDNKQAGNILWAARFLDWKHPELPLKTAKWLKDKGLRFHMDIIGGGEEEAMVRRLYEEYNLRDCVTLQGYKTPEEVRGFMERADIFLITSDRNEGWGAVVNEAMNSGCAVIGNHMIGAVPFLVEHGKNGYIYQDGHEEQLYHMTEQLLQNRPLCRSLGREAMQTIFTEWNSENAALRLVEFCRRQGFLDIGTGAEESEQFPKTGPGSPAPVISERKMYSLLISGGDKL
;
A
#
# COMPACT_ATOMS: atom_id res chain seq x y z
N MET A 1 12.11 -35.26 -14.69
CA MET A 1 11.38 -34.06 -15.13
C MET A 1 11.87 -32.97 -14.19
N ALA A 2 12.34 -31.83 -14.70
CA ALA A 2 12.70 -30.72 -13.82
C ALA A 2 11.39 -30.29 -13.11
N ASP A 3 11.39 -30.24 -11.77
CA ASP A 3 10.24 -29.81 -11.00
C ASP A 3 9.88 -28.39 -11.46
N THR A 4 8.68 -28.26 -12.04
CA THR A 4 8.22 -26.98 -12.59
C THR A 4 7.77 -26.12 -11.42
N VAL A 5 8.45 -24.99 -11.18
CA VAL A 5 8.10 -24.05 -10.12
C VAL A 5 6.62 -23.62 -10.25
N GLN A 6 5.89 -23.71 -9.15
CA GLN A 6 4.44 -23.45 -9.16
C GLN A 6 4.12 -21.96 -9.31
N PHE A 7 4.84 -21.09 -8.62
CA PHE A 7 4.52 -19.66 -8.57
C PHE A 7 5.79 -18.80 -8.67
N VAL A 8 5.77 -17.82 -9.57
CA VAL A 8 6.88 -16.87 -9.75
C VAL A 8 6.37 -15.44 -9.59
N PHE A 9 7.02 -14.66 -8.74
CA PHE A 9 6.79 -13.21 -8.64
C PHE A 9 7.93 -12.47 -9.35
N ILE A 10 7.60 -11.71 -10.39
CA ILE A 10 8.53 -10.95 -11.21
C ILE A 10 8.34 -9.47 -10.88
N SER A 11 9.40 -8.82 -10.37
CA SER A 11 9.37 -7.40 -10.01
C SER A 11 10.75 -6.75 -10.23
N ASN A 12 10.81 -5.42 -10.16
CA ASN A 12 12.06 -4.68 -10.32
C ASN A 12 13.13 -5.13 -9.30
N TYR A 13 12.93 -4.86 -8.03
CA TYR A 13 13.79 -5.34 -6.94
C TYR A 13 12.94 -5.71 -5.71
N ILE A 14 13.43 -6.69 -4.94
CA ILE A 14 12.80 -7.07 -3.69
C ILE A 14 13.08 -6.00 -2.62
N ASN A 15 12.09 -5.73 -1.78
CA ASN A 15 12.19 -4.74 -0.72
C ASN A 15 11.41 -5.15 0.54
N HIS A 16 11.60 -4.42 1.64
CA HIS A 16 11.01 -4.71 2.93
C HIS A 16 9.47 -4.76 2.95
N HIS A 17 8.77 -4.16 1.98
CA HIS A 17 7.31 -4.26 1.86
C HIS A 17 6.85 -5.56 1.17
N GLN A 18 7.75 -6.22 0.42
CA GLN A 18 7.44 -7.44 -0.32
C GLN A 18 7.91 -8.70 0.40
N ILE A 19 9.02 -8.60 1.16
CA ILE A 19 9.63 -9.73 1.88
C ILE A 19 8.61 -10.48 2.77
N PRO A 20 7.77 -9.82 3.60
CA PRO A 20 6.83 -10.54 4.45
C PRO A 20 5.86 -11.41 3.64
N PHE A 21 5.29 -10.86 2.57
CA PHE A 21 4.41 -11.61 1.66
C PHE A 21 5.16 -12.77 0.97
N CYS A 22 6.36 -12.53 0.47
CA CYS A 22 7.17 -13.57 -0.21
C CYS A 22 7.56 -14.71 0.74
N ASN A 23 7.90 -14.41 2.00
CA ASN A 23 8.19 -15.41 3.02
C ASN A 23 6.99 -16.34 3.25
N VAL A 24 5.78 -15.78 3.35
CA VAL A 24 4.56 -16.56 3.53
C VAL A 24 4.27 -17.41 2.27
N MET A 25 4.39 -16.84 1.07
CA MET A 25 4.22 -17.57 -0.19
C MET A 25 5.19 -18.76 -0.30
N TYR A 26 6.48 -18.54 0.03
CA TYR A 26 7.50 -19.59 -0.01
C TYR A 26 7.16 -20.73 0.96
N LYS A 27 6.67 -20.40 2.16
CA LYS A 27 6.24 -21.39 3.16
C LYS A 27 4.99 -22.16 2.71
N LEU A 28 3.96 -21.44 2.22
CA LEU A 28 2.70 -22.05 1.78
C LEU A 28 2.89 -23.01 0.60
N LEU A 29 3.79 -22.65 -0.31
CA LEU A 29 4.10 -23.43 -1.50
C LEU A 29 5.26 -24.41 -1.29
N GLN A 30 5.66 -24.64 -0.04
CA GLN A 30 6.68 -25.64 0.35
C GLN A 30 7.99 -25.54 -0.44
N GLY A 31 8.40 -24.31 -0.79
CA GLY A 31 9.59 -24.02 -1.57
C GLY A 31 9.36 -23.79 -3.08
N ASP A 32 8.17 -24.12 -3.59
CA ASP A 32 7.82 -23.93 -5.01
C ASP A 32 7.42 -22.49 -5.38
N PHE A 33 8.08 -21.53 -4.76
CA PHE A 33 7.94 -20.10 -5.00
C PHE A 33 9.28 -19.46 -5.32
N LEU A 34 9.32 -18.62 -6.35
CA LEU A 34 10.49 -17.80 -6.67
C LEU A 34 10.10 -16.33 -6.82
N PHE A 35 10.99 -15.45 -6.37
CA PHE A 35 10.97 -14.03 -6.70
C PHE A 35 12.08 -13.76 -7.72
N ILE A 36 11.71 -13.26 -8.91
CA ILE A 36 12.66 -12.88 -9.95
C ILE A 36 12.79 -11.37 -9.96
N GLN A 37 13.94 -10.90 -9.53
CA GLN A 37 14.34 -9.51 -9.53
C GLN A 37 14.92 -9.14 -10.89
N THR A 38 14.33 -8.12 -11.57
CA THR A 38 14.75 -7.74 -12.92
C THR A 38 15.84 -6.67 -12.95
N GLU A 39 15.97 -5.88 -11.88
CA GLU A 39 16.86 -4.74 -11.78
C GLU A 39 17.58 -4.69 -10.43
N ALA A 40 18.77 -4.11 -10.38
CA ALA A 40 19.42 -3.80 -9.12
C ALA A 40 18.68 -2.63 -8.41
N MET A 41 18.76 -2.61 -7.09
CA MET A 41 18.15 -1.51 -6.33
C MET A 41 18.84 -0.18 -6.63
N GLU A 42 18.04 0.86 -6.80
CA GLU A 42 18.52 2.23 -7.05
C GLU A 42 19.34 2.77 -5.88
N GLN A 43 20.47 3.44 -6.18
CA GLN A 43 21.36 4.00 -5.15
C GLN A 43 20.65 4.99 -4.21
N GLU A 44 19.65 5.73 -4.72
CA GLU A 44 18.82 6.63 -3.90
C GLU A 44 18.11 5.89 -2.77
N ARG A 45 17.55 4.69 -3.06
CA ARG A 45 16.88 3.85 -2.06
C ARG A 45 17.85 3.32 -1.00
N ILE A 46 19.03 2.90 -1.44
CA ILE A 46 20.09 2.44 -0.53
C ILE A 46 20.50 3.59 0.41
N ASN A 47 20.67 4.79 -0.12
CA ASN A 47 21.01 5.98 0.68
C ASN A 47 19.89 6.36 1.70
N MET A 48 18.65 5.96 1.44
CA MET A 48 17.51 6.09 2.38
C MET A 48 17.45 4.96 3.43
N GLY A 49 18.45 4.07 3.48
CA GLY A 49 18.52 2.97 4.45
C GLY A 49 17.77 1.71 4.03
N TRP A 50 17.39 1.58 2.75
CA TRP A 50 16.84 0.32 2.25
C TRP A 50 17.94 -0.71 2.08
N GLN A 51 17.66 -1.96 2.47
CA GLN A 51 18.62 -3.05 2.32
C GLN A 51 18.78 -3.41 0.83
N SER A 52 20.01 -3.26 0.31
CA SER A 52 20.34 -3.61 -1.08
C SER A 52 20.66 -5.11 -1.23
N GLU A 53 21.19 -5.73 -0.18
CA GLU A 53 21.54 -7.14 -0.16
C GLU A 53 20.53 -7.91 0.69
N VAL A 54 19.61 -8.57 0.00
CA VAL A 54 18.62 -9.46 0.63
C VAL A 54 19.01 -10.89 0.25
N GLU A 55 19.32 -11.70 1.26
CA GLU A 55 19.59 -13.13 1.10
C GLU A 55 18.37 -13.93 1.57
N VAL A 56 17.60 -14.42 0.61
CA VAL A 56 16.45 -15.30 0.85
C VAL A 56 16.48 -16.45 -0.17
N PRO A 57 16.04 -17.67 0.19
CA PRO A 57 16.21 -18.86 -0.65
C PRO A 57 15.45 -18.78 -1.99
N TYR A 58 14.42 -17.97 -2.08
CA TYR A 58 13.55 -17.83 -3.24
C TYR A 58 13.95 -16.70 -4.19
N LEU A 59 15.00 -15.89 -3.90
CA LEU A 59 15.43 -14.80 -4.77
C LEU A 59 16.29 -15.31 -5.92
N ARG A 60 15.96 -14.87 -7.15
CA ARG A 60 16.79 -15.01 -8.34
C ARG A 60 16.93 -13.65 -9.00
N ARG A 61 18.12 -13.36 -9.51
CA ARG A 61 18.41 -12.09 -10.19
C ARG A 61 18.47 -12.33 -11.70
N TYR A 62 17.50 -11.78 -12.41
CA TYR A 62 17.39 -11.96 -13.87
C TYR A 62 18.65 -11.50 -14.60
N TYR A 63 19.25 -10.39 -14.20
CA TYR A 63 20.46 -9.85 -14.80
C TYR A 63 21.73 -10.69 -14.57
N GLU A 64 21.70 -11.64 -13.65
CA GLU A 64 22.78 -12.61 -13.41
C GLU A 64 22.58 -13.90 -14.23
N GLU A 65 21.34 -14.38 -14.36
CA GLU A 65 20.99 -15.66 -14.99
C GLU A 65 19.78 -15.53 -15.93
N PRO A 66 19.84 -14.69 -17.00
CA PRO A 66 18.67 -14.34 -17.80
C PRO A 66 17.97 -15.55 -18.44
N ASP A 67 18.72 -16.47 -19.04
CA ASP A 67 18.13 -17.63 -19.74
C ASP A 67 17.44 -18.59 -18.77
N LYS A 68 18.00 -18.82 -17.58
CA LYS A 68 17.40 -19.68 -16.55
C LYS A 68 16.14 -19.02 -15.99
N CYS A 69 16.22 -17.73 -15.65
CA CYS A 69 15.07 -16.98 -15.15
C CYS A 69 13.94 -16.95 -16.18
N GLN A 70 14.24 -16.68 -17.46
CA GLN A 70 13.24 -16.69 -18.51
C GLN A 70 12.62 -18.09 -18.72
N GLY A 71 13.43 -19.14 -18.66
CA GLY A 71 12.95 -20.52 -18.73
C GLY A 71 11.94 -20.84 -17.62
N VAL A 72 12.21 -20.41 -16.39
CA VAL A 72 11.31 -20.55 -15.26
C VAL A 72 10.05 -19.72 -15.45
N ILE A 73 10.15 -18.44 -15.85
CA ILE A 73 9.01 -17.58 -16.16
C ILE A 73 8.09 -18.24 -17.20
N ASP A 74 8.66 -18.80 -18.26
CA ASP A 74 7.91 -19.39 -19.36
C ASP A 74 7.16 -20.68 -18.97
N SER A 75 7.66 -21.42 -18.00
CA SER A 75 7.16 -22.75 -17.63
C SER A 75 6.39 -22.82 -16.32
N CYS A 76 6.53 -21.85 -15.41
CA CYS A 76 5.87 -21.86 -14.10
C CYS A 76 4.34 -21.96 -14.20
N GLY A 77 3.68 -22.45 -13.15
CA GLY A 77 2.22 -22.51 -13.08
C GLY A 77 1.59 -21.13 -13.18
N VAL A 78 1.96 -20.21 -12.29
CA VAL A 78 1.46 -18.82 -12.23
C VAL A 78 2.62 -17.83 -12.24
N ALA A 79 2.50 -16.77 -13.03
CA ALA A 79 3.39 -15.60 -12.96
C ALA A 79 2.64 -14.40 -12.38
N LEU A 80 3.10 -13.89 -11.23
CA LEU A 80 2.72 -12.58 -10.69
C LEU A 80 3.72 -11.55 -11.24
N PHE A 81 3.23 -10.51 -11.91
CA PHE A 81 4.04 -9.52 -12.62
C PHE A 81 3.67 -8.10 -12.22
N GLY A 82 4.60 -7.35 -11.66
CA GLY A 82 4.37 -5.95 -11.27
C GLY A 82 5.64 -5.24 -10.83
N GLY A 83 5.61 -3.90 -10.87
CA GLY A 83 6.78 -3.08 -10.57
C GLY A 83 7.81 -3.01 -11.71
N VAL A 84 7.49 -3.55 -12.87
CA VAL A 84 8.33 -3.59 -14.08
C VAL A 84 7.56 -3.02 -15.25
N GLU A 85 8.21 -2.21 -16.08
CA GLU A 85 7.59 -1.63 -17.28
C GLU A 85 7.77 -2.51 -18.54
N ASP A 86 8.81 -3.33 -18.59
CA ASP A 86 9.11 -4.19 -19.72
C ASP A 86 8.23 -5.44 -19.75
N GLU A 87 7.28 -5.45 -20.66
CA GLU A 87 6.35 -6.56 -20.88
C GLU A 87 7.01 -7.79 -21.54
N SER A 88 8.25 -7.70 -22.02
CA SER A 88 8.94 -8.79 -22.71
C SER A 88 9.07 -10.03 -21.83
N TYR A 89 9.28 -9.87 -20.53
CA TYR A 89 9.39 -10.96 -19.55
C TYR A 89 8.20 -11.94 -19.57
N ILE A 90 6.98 -11.43 -19.80
CA ILE A 90 5.76 -12.24 -19.76
C ILE A 90 5.07 -12.40 -21.11
N THR A 91 5.59 -11.79 -22.18
CA THR A 91 4.94 -11.77 -23.52
C THR A 91 4.66 -13.17 -24.05
N LYS A 92 5.59 -14.10 -23.90
CA LYS A 92 5.43 -15.49 -24.35
C LYS A 92 4.32 -16.21 -23.59
N ARG A 93 4.23 -16.03 -22.26
CA ARG A 93 3.14 -16.57 -21.44
C ARG A 93 1.79 -16.05 -21.89
N LEU A 94 1.68 -14.73 -22.08
CA LEU A 94 0.45 -14.07 -22.54
C LEU A 94 -0.02 -14.61 -23.89
N HIS A 95 0.90 -14.85 -24.84
CA HIS A 95 0.58 -15.42 -26.13
C HIS A 95 0.15 -16.89 -26.04
N ASN A 96 0.76 -17.66 -25.18
CA ASN A 96 0.42 -19.07 -24.95
C ASN A 96 -0.84 -19.26 -24.10
N GLY A 97 -1.39 -18.17 -23.52
CA GLY A 97 -2.59 -18.21 -22.67
C GLY A 97 -2.35 -18.78 -21.28
N LEU A 98 -1.08 -18.85 -20.83
CA LEU A 98 -0.73 -19.29 -19.50
C LEU A 98 -1.14 -18.25 -18.45
N PRO A 99 -1.43 -18.68 -17.19
CA PRO A 99 -1.88 -17.79 -16.13
C PRO A 99 -0.87 -16.67 -15.82
N VAL A 100 -1.36 -15.43 -15.84
CA VAL A 100 -0.61 -14.23 -15.42
C VAL A 100 -1.48 -13.41 -14.49
N ILE A 101 -0.95 -13.09 -13.33
CA ILE A 101 -1.56 -12.14 -12.40
C ILE A 101 -0.73 -10.85 -12.48
N ARG A 102 -1.35 -9.76 -12.85
CA ARG A 102 -0.69 -8.45 -12.86
C ARG A 102 -0.87 -7.77 -11.52
N TYR A 103 0.08 -6.97 -11.13
CA TYR A 103 0.08 -6.18 -9.91
C TYR A 103 0.42 -4.74 -10.27
N CYS A 104 -0.53 -3.84 -10.15
CA CYS A 104 -0.37 -2.45 -10.60
C CYS A 104 -0.92 -1.46 -9.58
N GLU A 105 -0.24 -0.32 -9.47
CA GLU A 105 -0.79 0.92 -8.96
C GLU A 105 -1.64 1.62 -10.02
N ARG A 106 -2.25 2.75 -9.66
CA ARG A 106 -3.10 3.50 -10.58
C ARG A 106 -2.34 4.02 -11.81
N LEU A 107 -3.03 3.99 -12.97
CA LEU A 107 -2.47 4.43 -14.25
C LEU A 107 -2.46 5.95 -14.40
N TYR A 108 -3.47 6.61 -13.86
CA TYR A 108 -3.75 8.02 -14.12
C TYR A 108 -3.54 8.89 -12.89
N LYS A 109 -2.33 8.86 -12.32
CA LYS A 109 -1.95 9.67 -11.13
C LYS A 109 -2.17 11.17 -11.32
N THR A 110 -2.07 11.67 -12.56
CA THR A 110 -2.30 13.08 -12.89
C THR A 110 -3.73 13.40 -13.42
N GLY A 111 -4.64 12.43 -13.29
CA GLY A 111 -6.05 12.54 -13.68
C GLY A 111 -6.47 11.64 -14.84
N GLN A 112 -7.66 11.09 -14.74
CA GLN A 112 -8.24 10.15 -15.72
C GLN A 112 -8.51 10.76 -17.11
N TRP A 113 -8.47 12.09 -17.25
CA TRP A 113 -8.55 12.76 -18.56
C TRP A 113 -7.44 12.33 -19.52
N LYS A 114 -6.28 11.86 -19.01
CA LYS A 114 -5.20 11.30 -19.84
C LYS A 114 -5.57 9.98 -20.53
N ALA A 115 -6.67 9.33 -20.13
CA ALA A 115 -7.17 8.12 -20.78
C ALA A 115 -7.58 8.32 -22.23
N ILE A 116 -7.89 9.56 -22.67
CA ILE A 116 -8.26 9.87 -24.05
C ILE A 116 -7.07 9.96 -25.01
N SER A 117 -5.84 9.92 -24.55
CA SER A 117 -4.64 9.98 -25.39
C SER A 117 -4.60 8.77 -26.36
N PRO A 118 -4.60 8.97 -27.70
CA PRO A 118 -4.57 7.86 -28.65
C PRO A 118 -3.35 6.94 -28.50
N ARG A 119 -2.17 7.51 -28.24
CA ARG A 119 -0.94 6.74 -27.98
C ARG A 119 -1.05 5.93 -26.70
N GLY A 120 -1.58 6.54 -25.63
CA GLY A 120 -1.81 5.88 -24.35
C GLY A 120 -2.84 4.74 -24.49
N LEU A 121 -3.93 4.94 -25.20
CA LEU A 121 -4.93 3.90 -25.47
C LEU A 121 -4.34 2.73 -26.29
N LEU A 122 -3.52 3.02 -27.31
CA LEU A 122 -2.85 1.98 -28.08
C LEU A 122 -1.87 1.16 -27.21
N ARG A 123 -1.09 1.82 -26.36
CA ARG A 123 -0.20 1.13 -25.39
C ARG A 123 -1.03 0.25 -24.46
N LYS A 124 -2.09 0.79 -23.83
CA LYS A 124 -2.96 0.01 -22.92
C LYS A 124 -3.69 -1.13 -23.63
N TYR A 125 -4.06 -0.96 -24.90
CA TYR A 125 -4.61 -2.07 -25.69
C TYR A 125 -3.58 -3.18 -25.88
N LYS A 126 -2.34 -2.84 -26.27
CA LYS A 126 -1.25 -3.82 -26.49
C LYS A 126 -0.88 -4.57 -25.22
N ASP A 127 -0.78 -3.86 -24.10
CA ASP A 127 -0.24 -4.44 -22.86
C ASP A 127 -1.33 -5.13 -22.03
N HIS A 128 -2.58 -4.67 -22.10
CA HIS A 128 -3.64 -5.13 -21.22
C HIS A 128 -4.91 -5.60 -21.95
N THR A 129 -5.55 -4.73 -22.74
CA THR A 129 -6.93 -4.97 -23.22
C THR A 129 -7.03 -6.15 -24.17
N LYS A 130 -6.04 -6.36 -25.04
CA LYS A 130 -6.04 -7.49 -26.01
C LYS A 130 -6.07 -8.86 -25.31
N TYR A 131 -5.58 -8.93 -24.05
CA TYR A 131 -5.54 -10.16 -23.27
C TYR A 131 -6.77 -10.36 -22.36
N ARG A 132 -7.76 -9.48 -22.39
CA ARG A 132 -8.92 -9.50 -21.49
C ARG A 132 -9.69 -10.83 -21.43
N ARG A 133 -9.61 -11.66 -22.48
CA ARG A 133 -10.26 -12.98 -22.56
C ARG A 133 -9.34 -14.13 -22.12
N ARG A 134 -8.05 -13.87 -21.89
CA ARG A 134 -7.05 -14.86 -21.45
C ARG A 134 -7.10 -15.03 -19.92
N ALA A 135 -6.34 -15.99 -19.41
CA ALA A 135 -6.14 -16.22 -17.95
C ALA A 135 -5.25 -15.12 -17.33
N VAL A 136 -5.68 -13.86 -17.49
CA VAL A 136 -4.95 -12.69 -16.98
C VAL A 136 -5.83 -11.94 -15.99
N TYR A 137 -5.34 -11.76 -14.77
CA TYR A 137 -6.01 -11.08 -13.66
C TYR A 137 -5.21 -9.86 -13.22
N LEU A 138 -5.85 -8.96 -12.48
CA LEU A 138 -5.21 -7.74 -11.96
C LEU A 138 -5.40 -7.64 -10.45
N LEU A 139 -4.29 -7.56 -9.72
CA LEU A 139 -4.23 -7.12 -8.33
C LEU A 139 -4.14 -5.60 -8.31
N CYS A 140 -5.17 -4.97 -7.80
CA CYS A 140 -5.31 -3.51 -7.76
C CYS A 140 -4.67 -2.96 -6.48
N ALA A 141 -3.42 -2.51 -6.57
CA ALA A 141 -2.72 -1.86 -5.46
C ALA A 141 -3.24 -0.44 -5.25
N GLY A 142 -4.40 -0.33 -4.65
CA GLY A 142 -5.11 0.91 -4.35
C GLY A 142 -6.51 1.00 -4.94
N ALA A 143 -7.35 1.77 -4.28
CA ALA A 143 -8.79 1.82 -4.52
C ALA A 143 -9.19 2.35 -5.90
N TYR A 144 -8.33 3.13 -6.55
CA TYR A 144 -8.63 3.75 -7.85
C TYR A 144 -8.17 2.94 -9.06
N VAL A 145 -7.39 1.88 -8.85
CA VAL A 145 -6.79 1.08 -9.92
C VAL A 145 -7.85 0.42 -10.79
N ALA A 146 -8.86 -0.18 -10.17
CA ALA A 146 -9.95 -0.82 -10.89
C ALA A 146 -10.72 0.16 -11.78
N SER A 147 -10.95 1.39 -11.30
CA SER A 147 -11.58 2.45 -12.09
C SER A 147 -10.74 2.85 -13.31
N ASP A 148 -9.42 3.00 -13.12
CA ASP A 148 -8.50 3.34 -14.21
C ASP A 148 -8.48 2.27 -15.31
N PHE A 149 -8.40 0.98 -14.94
CA PHE A 149 -8.43 -0.12 -15.90
C PHE A 149 -9.80 -0.39 -16.53
N HIS A 150 -10.88 -0.02 -15.82
CA HIS A 150 -12.24 -0.08 -16.38
C HIS A 150 -12.42 0.87 -17.57
N ILE A 151 -11.85 2.09 -17.52
CA ILE A 151 -11.92 3.06 -18.62
C ILE A 151 -11.37 2.46 -19.90
N VAL A 152 -10.28 1.70 -19.85
CA VAL A 152 -9.67 1.05 -21.01
C VAL A 152 -10.25 -0.35 -21.29
N ARG A 153 -11.32 -0.74 -20.58
CA ARG A 153 -12.02 -2.03 -20.74
C ARG A 153 -11.11 -3.26 -20.61
N ALA A 154 -10.07 -3.16 -19.79
CA ALA A 154 -9.22 -4.28 -19.43
C ALA A 154 -9.82 -5.04 -18.22
N TYR A 155 -9.49 -6.32 -18.10
CA TYR A 155 -9.80 -7.20 -16.95
C TYR A 155 -11.27 -7.22 -16.47
N PRO A 156 -12.30 -7.33 -17.34
CA PRO A 156 -13.69 -7.34 -16.90
C PRO A 156 -13.96 -8.55 -15.97
N GLY A 157 -14.39 -8.28 -14.72
CA GLY A 157 -14.60 -9.31 -13.69
C GLY A 157 -13.33 -10.01 -13.17
N LYS A 158 -12.15 -9.44 -13.46
CA LYS A 158 -10.84 -10.04 -13.13
C LYS A 158 -9.92 -9.09 -12.37
N MET A 159 -10.49 -8.16 -11.62
CA MET A 159 -9.77 -7.19 -10.81
C MET A 159 -10.02 -7.50 -9.33
N LEU A 160 -8.95 -7.65 -8.56
CA LEU A 160 -8.97 -8.00 -7.14
C LEU A 160 -8.34 -6.88 -6.32
N ARG A 161 -8.88 -6.61 -5.12
CA ARG A 161 -8.29 -5.67 -4.16
C ARG A 161 -6.91 -6.19 -3.75
N TRP A 162 -5.97 -5.26 -3.68
CA TRP A 162 -4.62 -5.57 -3.28
C TRP A 162 -3.92 -4.35 -2.70
N GLY A 163 -2.74 -4.58 -2.11
CA GLY A 163 -1.93 -3.51 -1.54
C GLY A 163 -0.49 -3.91 -1.34
N TYR A 164 0.22 -3.17 -0.50
CA TYR A 164 1.49 -3.55 0.08
C TYR A 164 1.25 -4.15 1.46
N PHE A 165 2.10 -5.11 1.83
CA PHE A 165 1.99 -5.82 3.09
C PHE A 165 3.33 -5.72 3.83
N PRO A 166 3.67 -4.54 4.38
CA PRO A 166 4.86 -4.42 5.23
C PRO A 166 4.75 -5.34 6.44
N GLU A 167 5.85 -5.49 7.15
CA GLU A 167 5.88 -6.33 8.35
C GLU A 167 4.77 -5.96 9.33
N THR A 168 3.98 -6.96 9.69
CA THR A 168 2.99 -6.85 10.77
C THR A 168 3.69 -7.19 12.08
N ARG A 169 3.92 -6.19 12.92
CA ARG A 169 4.46 -6.39 14.25
C ARG A 169 3.38 -6.95 15.17
N HIS A 170 3.70 -8.04 15.83
CA HIS A 170 2.87 -8.63 16.87
C HIS A 170 3.36 -8.14 18.23
N TYR A 171 2.46 -7.57 19.00
CA TYR A 171 2.75 -7.06 20.35
C TYR A 171 2.20 -8.05 21.38
N GLU A 172 3.04 -8.41 22.37
CA GLU A 172 2.64 -9.32 23.45
C GLU A 172 1.52 -8.72 24.30
N ASP A 173 1.56 -7.42 24.53
CA ASP A 173 0.57 -6.66 25.29
C ASP A 173 0.16 -5.38 24.53
N ILE A 174 -0.99 -5.46 23.88
CA ILE A 174 -1.57 -4.31 23.13
C ILE A 174 -1.96 -3.18 24.09
N GLU A 175 -2.47 -3.49 25.28
CA GLU A 175 -2.85 -2.45 26.22
C GLU A 175 -1.62 -1.71 26.75
N ALA A 176 -0.53 -2.39 27.02
CA ALA A 176 0.74 -1.75 27.38
C ALA A 176 1.25 -0.83 26.26
N LEU A 177 1.16 -1.26 24.98
CA LEU A 177 1.49 -0.38 23.85
C LEU A 177 0.62 0.87 23.84
N MET A 178 -0.70 0.70 23.99
CA MET A 178 -1.65 1.81 23.97
C MET A 178 -1.47 2.75 25.20
N ASP A 179 -1.09 2.22 26.33
CA ASP A 179 -0.82 3.03 27.55
C ASP A 179 0.49 3.81 27.47
N ASN A 180 1.48 3.29 26.75
CA ASN A 180 2.76 3.95 26.51
C ASN A 180 2.69 5.08 25.45
N LYS A 181 1.58 5.22 24.75
CA LYS A 181 1.40 6.33 23.81
C LYS A 181 1.39 7.68 24.51
N GLN A 182 2.15 8.62 23.96
CA GLN A 182 2.28 9.96 24.49
C GLN A 182 1.01 10.77 24.16
N ALA A 183 0.33 11.21 25.22
CA ALA A 183 -0.94 11.95 25.07
C ALA A 183 -0.76 13.20 24.20
N GLY A 184 -1.56 13.29 23.12
CA GLY A 184 -1.52 14.42 22.22
C GLY A 184 -0.29 14.45 21.30
N ASN A 185 0.42 13.33 21.15
CA ASN A 185 1.51 13.23 20.17
C ASN A 185 0.95 12.90 18.79
N ILE A 186 1.28 13.74 17.81
CA ILE A 186 0.94 13.64 16.40
C ILE A 186 2.21 13.33 15.62
N LEU A 187 2.12 12.42 14.67
CA LEU A 187 3.23 12.06 13.78
C LEU A 187 2.85 12.30 12.32
N TRP A 188 3.79 12.86 11.59
CA TRP A 188 3.82 12.85 10.14
C TRP A 188 5.19 12.36 9.67
N ALA A 189 5.22 11.39 8.73
CA ALA A 189 6.46 10.81 8.24
C ALA A 189 6.38 10.53 6.74
N ALA A 190 7.15 11.30 5.95
CA ALA A 190 7.28 11.13 4.51
C ALA A 190 8.49 11.92 3.98
N ARG A 191 8.89 11.66 2.72
CA ARG A 191 9.81 12.55 2.00
C ARG A 191 9.14 13.92 1.81
N PHE A 192 9.92 15.00 1.89
CA PHE A 192 9.44 16.36 1.63
C PHE A 192 9.38 16.59 0.11
N LEU A 193 8.31 16.07 -0.51
CA LEU A 193 7.98 16.21 -1.92
C LEU A 193 6.66 16.97 -2.06
N ASP A 194 6.49 17.76 -3.11
CA ASP A 194 5.30 18.56 -3.36
C ASP A 194 3.99 17.76 -3.16
N TRP A 195 3.88 16.62 -3.81
CA TRP A 195 2.68 15.77 -3.74
C TRP A 195 2.48 15.02 -2.41
N LYS A 196 3.43 15.10 -1.46
CA LYS A 196 3.27 14.63 -0.08
C LYS A 196 2.65 15.68 0.83
N HIS A 197 2.59 16.92 0.35
CA HIS A 197 2.04 18.05 1.08
C HIS A 197 2.61 18.24 2.49
N PRO A 198 3.96 18.37 2.63
CA PRO A 198 4.60 18.57 3.93
C PRO A 198 4.23 19.91 4.60
N GLU A 199 3.59 20.84 3.89
CA GLU A 199 3.02 22.05 4.46
C GLU A 199 1.77 21.80 5.31
N LEU A 200 0.99 20.74 5.02
CA LEU A 200 -0.28 20.48 5.71
C LEU A 200 -0.11 20.13 7.19
N PRO A 201 0.84 19.29 7.63
CA PRO A 201 1.08 19.09 9.06
C PRO A 201 1.48 20.38 9.77
N LEU A 202 2.26 21.27 9.13
CA LEU A 202 2.62 22.58 9.73
C LEU A 202 1.41 23.53 9.82
N LYS A 203 0.56 23.60 8.80
CA LYS A 203 -0.71 24.34 8.85
C LYS A 203 -1.65 23.77 9.92
N THR A 204 -1.71 22.44 10.06
CA THR A 204 -2.47 21.79 11.13
C THR A 204 -1.93 22.20 12.50
N ALA A 205 -0.61 22.14 12.70
CA ALA A 205 0.01 22.56 13.96
C ALA A 205 -0.28 24.03 14.27
N LYS A 206 -0.20 24.91 13.29
CA LYS A 206 -0.56 26.33 13.42
C LYS A 206 -2.02 26.50 13.89
N TRP A 207 -2.95 25.82 13.24
CA TRP A 207 -4.37 25.81 13.61
C TRP A 207 -4.60 25.38 15.07
N LEU A 208 -3.99 24.27 15.48
CA LEU A 208 -4.11 23.73 16.84
C LEU A 208 -3.50 24.69 17.88
N LYS A 209 -2.35 25.28 17.58
CA LYS A 209 -1.68 26.26 18.44
C LYS A 209 -2.52 27.51 18.61
N ASP A 210 -3.08 28.07 17.55
CA ASP A 210 -3.94 29.27 17.59
C ASP A 210 -5.19 29.06 18.43
N LYS A 211 -5.68 27.82 18.55
CA LYS A 211 -6.76 27.40 19.44
C LYS A 211 -6.32 27.14 20.89
N GLY A 212 -5.04 27.26 21.19
CA GLY A 212 -4.49 27.04 22.53
C GLY A 212 -4.49 25.57 22.96
N LEU A 213 -4.55 24.61 22.01
CA LEU A 213 -4.52 23.20 22.32
C LEU A 213 -3.11 22.73 22.69
N ARG A 214 -3.03 21.80 23.64
CA ARG A 214 -1.75 21.17 24.01
C ARG A 214 -1.54 19.92 23.16
N PHE A 215 -0.45 19.91 22.41
CA PHE A 215 0.00 18.78 21.58
C PHE A 215 1.51 18.84 21.37
N HIS A 216 2.06 17.74 20.89
CA HIS A 216 3.39 17.69 20.28
C HIS A 216 3.28 17.04 18.91
N MET A 217 3.98 17.56 17.91
CA MET A 217 4.00 16.98 16.57
C MET A 217 5.44 16.68 16.15
N ASP A 218 5.70 15.41 15.82
CA ASP A 218 6.94 14.99 15.18
C ASP A 218 6.77 14.97 13.67
N ILE A 219 7.66 15.64 12.95
CA ILE A 219 7.73 15.65 11.49
C ILE A 219 9.03 14.97 11.06
N ILE A 220 8.90 13.80 10.41
CA ILE A 220 10.03 12.98 9.99
C ILE A 220 10.16 13.03 8.47
N GLY A 221 11.36 13.32 8.00
CA GLY A 221 11.72 13.30 6.59
C GLY A 221 12.66 14.42 6.19
N GLY A 222 12.79 14.58 4.89
CA GLY A 222 13.57 15.60 4.21
C GLY A 222 13.34 15.49 2.70
N GLY A 223 13.85 16.40 1.91
CA GLY A 223 13.70 16.38 0.47
C GLY A 223 13.62 17.76 -0.17
N GLU A 224 13.09 17.80 -1.38
CA GLU A 224 13.06 19.01 -2.24
C GLU A 224 12.34 20.20 -1.56
N GLU A 225 11.30 19.91 -0.76
CA GLU A 225 10.50 20.93 -0.07
C GLU A 225 11.07 21.36 1.31
N GLU A 226 12.29 20.95 1.66
CA GLU A 226 12.94 21.26 2.95
C GLU A 226 12.95 22.76 3.27
N ALA A 227 13.25 23.60 2.26
CA ALA A 227 13.31 25.06 2.43
C ALA A 227 11.91 25.64 2.78
N MET A 228 10.86 25.14 2.14
CA MET A 228 9.48 25.55 2.42
C MET A 228 9.06 25.12 3.83
N VAL A 229 9.34 23.86 4.21
CA VAL A 229 9.05 23.32 5.54
C VAL A 229 9.70 24.16 6.63
N ARG A 230 11.00 24.46 6.52
CA ARG A 230 11.72 25.29 7.50
C ARG A 230 11.18 26.72 7.57
N ARG A 231 10.85 27.32 6.42
CA ARG A 231 10.25 28.66 6.38
C ARG A 231 8.92 28.68 7.13
N LEU A 232 7.99 27.77 6.86
CA LEU A 232 6.69 27.71 7.53
C LEU A 232 6.83 27.40 9.03
N TYR A 233 7.77 26.53 9.39
CA TYR A 233 8.08 26.23 10.80
C TYR A 233 8.45 27.48 11.58
N GLU A 234 9.30 28.34 11.03
CA GLU A 234 9.69 29.62 11.66
C GLU A 234 8.57 30.65 11.59
N GLU A 235 7.93 30.83 10.44
CA GLU A 235 6.84 31.80 10.22
C GLU A 235 5.67 31.58 11.18
N TYR A 236 5.31 30.31 11.42
CA TYR A 236 4.24 29.93 12.33
C TYR A 236 4.68 29.83 13.79
N ASN A 237 5.97 30.07 14.05
CA ASN A 237 6.56 30.01 15.39
C ASN A 237 6.26 28.67 16.12
N LEU A 238 6.54 27.51 15.48
CA LEU A 238 6.12 26.19 15.95
C LEU A 238 7.13 25.48 16.85
N ARG A 239 8.23 26.12 17.25
CA ARG A 239 9.34 25.52 18.01
C ARG A 239 8.94 24.91 19.35
N ASP A 240 7.86 25.37 19.94
CA ASP A 240 7.33 24.91 21.23
C ASP A 240 6.44 23.68 21.16
N CYS A 241 5.93 23.33 19.94
CA CYS A 241 4.98 22.24 19.76
C CYS A 241 5.30 21.30 18.58
N VAL A 242 6.27 21.61 17.75
CA VAL A 242 6.70 20.79 16.61
C VAL A 242 8.18 20.50 16.66
N THR A 243 8.59 19.25 16.38
CA THR A 243 9.99 18.86 16.20
C THR A 243 10.21 18.33 14.79
N LEU A 244 11.14 18.96 14.05
CA LEU A 244 11.62 18.47 12.76
C LEU A 244 12.73 17.44 13.03
N GLN A 245 12.42 16.15 12.86
CA GLN A 245 13.29 15.02 13.22
C GLN A 245 14.36 14.68 12.18
N GLY A 246 14.25 15.24 10.94
CA GLY A 246 15.09 14.85 9.82
C GLY A 246 14.80 13.42 9.34
N TYR A 247 15.74 12.87 8.58
CA TYR A 247 15.64 11.46 8.13
C TYR A 247 15.78 10.48 9.29
N LYS A 248 14.98 9.41 9.23
CA LYS A 248 15.00 8.29 10.17
C LYS A 248 14.96 6.98 9.41
N THR A 249 15.54 5.95 9.98
CA THR A 249 15.41 4.58 9.47
C THR A 249 13.97 4.08 9.59
N PRO A 250 13.53 3.09 8.81
CA PRO A 250 12.20 2.50 8.95
C PRO A 250 11.91 2.03 10.38
N GLU A 251 12.90 1.45 11.06
CA GLU A 251 12.80 0.99 12.45
C GLU A 251 12.54 2.15 13.43
N GLU A 252 13.29 3.24 13.29
CA GLU A 252 13.08 4.44 14.11
C GLU A 252 11.70 5.05 13.87
N VAL A 253 11.22 5.11 12.59
CA VAL A 253 9.88 5.61 12.26
C VAL A 253 8.81 4.77 12.93
N ARG A 254 8.94 3.43 12.93
CA ARG A 254 8.03 2.54 13.67
C ARG A 254 8.01 2.86 15.17
N GLY A 255 9.16 3.12 15.78
CA GLY A 255 9.24 3.53 17.19
C GLY A 255 8.55 4.88 17.46
N PHE A 256 8.54 5.82 16.51
CA PHE A 256 7.75 7.05 16.62
C PHE A 256 6.24 6.75 16.50
N MET A 257 5.82 5.88 15.57
CA MET A 257 4.42 5.47 15.43
C MET A 257 3.89 4.80 16.70
N GLU A 258 4.69 3.96 17.36
CA GLU A 258 4.32 3.29 18.60
C GLU A 258 4.07 4.27 19.75
N ARG A 259 4.72 5.44 19.74
CA ARG A 259 4.52 6.50 20.73
C ARG A 259 3.44 7.53 20.35
N ALA A 260 3.11 7.66 19.09
CA ALA A 260 2.14 8.65 18.62
C ALA A 260 0.69 8.19 18.80
N ASP A 261 -0.19 9.08 19.28
CA ASP A 261 -1.63 8.85 19.31
C ASP A 261 -2.24 8.98 17.92
N ILE A 262 -1.78 9.96 17.11
CA ILE A 262 -2.37 10.33 15.81
C ILE A 262 -1.28 10.26 14.73
N PHE A 263 -1.63 9.71 13.57
CA PHE A 263 -0.79 9.75 12.37
C PHE A 263 -1.50 10.48 11.24
N LEU A 264 -0.83 11.51 10.68
CA LEU A 264 -1.34 12.26 9.54
C LEU A 264 -0.69 11.75 8.25
N ILE A 265 -1.49 11.47 7.22
CA ILE A 265 -1.00 11.22 5.87
C ILE A 265 -1.70 12.15 4.88
N THR A 266 -0.91 13.04 4.28
CA THR A 266 -1.38 14.20 3.54
C THR A 266 -1.17 14.12 2.04
N SER A 267 -0.54 13.05 1.54
CA SER A 267 -0.28 12.85 0.12
C SER A 267 -1.54 12.99 -0.74
N ASP A 268 -1.36 13.44 -1.97
CA ASP A 268 -2.42 13.53 -2.96
C ASP A 268 -2.56 12.24 -3.79
N ARG A 269 -3.21 12.34 -4.95
CA ARG A 269 -3.44 11.25 -5.92
C ARG A 269 -2.17 10.62 -6.50
N ASN A 270 -0.99 11.24 -6.33
CA ASN A 270 0.27 10.68 -6.79
C ASN A 270 0.78 9.56 -5.88
N GLU A 271 0.22 9.44 -4.67
CA GLU A 271 0.45 8.29 -3.79
C GLU A 271 -0.25 7.04 -4.34
N GLY A 272 0.53 6.07 -4.81
CA GLY A 272 -0.02 4.83 -5.36
C GLY A 272 -0.74 4.00 -4.30
N TRP A 273 -0.03 3.61 -3.26
CA TRP A 273 -0.58 2.88 -2.11
C TRP A 273 -0.47 3.70 -0.82
N GLY A 274 0.74 3.98 -0.35
CA GLY A 274 0.99 4.60 0.94
C GLY A 274 1.18 3.57 2.06
N ALA A 275 2.22 2.72 1.96
CA ALA A 275 2.50 1.62 2.91
C ALA A 275 2.61 2.09 4.36
N VAL A 276 3.00 3.34 4.58
CA VAL A 276 3.07 3.97 5.90
C VAL A 276 1.72 3.96 6.65
N VAL A 277 0.59 3.88 5.92
CA VAL A 277 -0.75 3.73 6.53
C VAL A 277 -0.86 2.38 7.24
N ASN A 278 -0.41 1.29 6.58
CA ASN A 278 -0.39 -0.04 7.21
C ASN A 278 0.45 -0.02 8.49
N GLU A 279 1.63 0.59 8.44
CA GLU A 279 2.57 0.65 9.56
C GLU A 279 2.01 1.48 10.72
N ALA A 280 1.42 2.64 10.45
CA ALA A 280 0.80 3.48 11.47
C ALA A 280 -0.41 2.80 12.11
N MET A 281 -1.28 2.16 11.32
CA MET A 281 -2.41 1.39 11.83
C MET A 281 -1.94 0.21 12.68
N ASN A 282 -0.94 -0.55 12.22
CA ASN A 282 -0.36 -1.66 12.99
C ASN A 282 0.27 -1.19 14.31
N SER A 283 0.77 0.04 14.38
CA SER A 283 1.33 0.65 15.59
C SER A 283 0.27 1.30 16.50
N GLY A 284 -1.02 1.13 16.22
CA GLY A 284 -2.11 1.66 17.04
C GLY A 284 -2.31 3.17 16.95
N CYS A 285 -1.90 3.82 15.86
CA CYS A 285 -2.22 5.22 15.62
C CYS A 285 -3.65 5.37 15.10
N ALA A 286 -4.36 6.40 15.56
CA ALA A 286 -5.54 6.90 14.87
C ALA A 286 -5.09 7.63 13.59
N VAL A 287 -5.34 7.02 12.42
CA VAL A 287 -4.89 7.59 11.14
C VAL A 287 -5.90 8.62 10.64
N ILE A 288 -5.42 9.78 10.20
CA ILE A 288 -6.22 10.75 9.44
C ILE A 288 -5.60 10.87 8.04
N GLY A 289 -6.32 10.40 7.01
CA GLY A 289 -5.79 10.26 5.67
C GLY A 289 -6.61 10.94 4.58
N ASN A 290 -5.90 11.44 3.54
CA ASN A 290 -6.52 11.94 2.33
C ASN A 290 -7.16 10.78 1.56
N HIS A 291 -8.44 10.93 1.17
CA HIS A 291 -9.17 9.88 0.43
C HIS A 291 -8.52 9.49 -0.90
N MET A 292 -7.70 10.36 -1.50
CA MET A 292 -7.04 10.09 -2.79
C MET A 292 -5.84 9.13 -2.71
N ILE A 293 -5.35 8.83 -1.52
CA ILE A 293 -4.28 7.86 -1.29
C ILE A 293 -4.82 6.44 -1.51
N GLY A 294 -4.13 5.64 -2.30
CA GLY A 294 -4.62 4.31 -2.70
C GLY A 294 -5.03 3.38 -1.57
N ALA A 295 -4.30 3.39 -0.45
CA ALA A 295 -4.57 2.55 0.73
C ALA A 295 -5.75 3.05 1.57
N VAL A 296 -5.93 4.36 1.68
CA VAL A 296 -6.89 4.96 2.63
C VAL A 296 -8.31 4.43 2.43
N PRO A 297 -8.90 4.38 1.21
CA PRO A 297 -10.23 3.83 1.04
C PRO A 297 -10.36 2.32 1.33
N PHE A 298 -9.26 1.58 1.31
CA PHE A 298 -9.26 0.14 1.58
C PHE A 298 -9.03 -0.19 3.05
N LEU A 299 -8.18 0.58 3.72
CA LEU A 299 -7.75 0.32 5.10
C LEU A 299 -8.56 1.08 6.13
N VAL A 300 -8.94 2.33 5.82
CA VAL A 300 -9.59 3.22 6.78
C VAL A 300 -11.10 3.22 6.60
N GLU A 301 -11.80 2.86 7.66
CA GLU A 301 -13.26 3.01 7.80
C GLU A 301 -13.51 4.26 8.63
N HIS A 302 -14.07 5.30 7.98
CA HIS A 302 -14.24 6.62 8.58
C HIS A 302 -15.06 6.56 9.88
N GLY A 303 -14.48 7.08 10.96
CA GLY A 303 -15.11 7.12 12.29
C GLY A 303 -15.04 5.80 13.08
N LYS A 304 -14.46 4.72 12.52
CA LYS A 304 -14.33 3.44 13.20
C LYS A 304 -12.87 3.08 13.52
N ASN A 305 -11.98 3.13 12.54
CA ASN A 305 -10.55 2.83 12.69
C ASN A 305 -9.62 3.96 12.23
N GLY A 306 -10.17 5.13 11.98
CA GLY A 306 -9.48 6.33 11.53
C GLY A 306 -10.42 7.34 10.92
N TYR A 307 -9.89 8.42 10.39
CA TYR A 307 -10.65 9.43 9.69
C TYR A 307 -10.16 9.63 8.26
N ILE A 308 -11.08 9.97 7.36
CA ILE A 308 -10.81 10.25 5.96
C ILE A 308 -11.25 11.67 5.67
N TYR A 309 -10.34 12.52 5.17
CA TYR A 309 -10.70 13.86 4.70
C TYR A 309 -10.68 13.94 3.17
N GLN A 310 -11.41 14.90 2.63
CA GLN A 310 -11.51 15.13 1.20
C GLN A 310 -10.31 15.93 0.69
N ASP A 311 -9.74 15.50 -0.42
CA ASP A 311 -8.67 16.23 -1.12
C ASP A 311 -9.09 17.67 -1.43
N GLY A 312 -8.20 18.64 -1.17
CA GLY A 312 -8.48 20.07 -1.30
C GLY A 312 -9.35 20.67 -0.18
N HIS A 313 -9.70 19.92 0.86
CA HIS A 313 -10.46 20.39 2.02
C HIS A 313 -9.66 20.28 3.32
N GLU A 314 -8.58 21.06 3.42
CA GLU A 314 -7.62 21.02 4.53
C GLU A 314 -8.26 21.26 5.90
N GLU A 315 -9.32 22.05 5.97
CA GLU A 315 -10.04 22.34 7.23
C GLU A 315 -10.61 21.05 7.87
N GLN A 316 -10.99 20.07 7.07
CA GLN A 316 -11.44 18.78 7.60
C GLN A 316 -10.32 18.06 8.37
N LEU A 317 -9.09 18.09 7.83
CA LEU A 317 -7.91 17.54 8.51
C LEU A 317 -7.69 18.23 9.86
N TYR A 318 -7.77 19.57 9.89
CA TYR A 318 -7.59 20.34 11.12
C TYR A 318 -8.64 20.01 12.18
N HIS A 319 -9.91 20.00 11.82
CA HIS A 319 -11.00 19.67 12.72
C HIS A 319 -10.97 18.24 13.23
N MET A 320 -10.65 17.26 12.36
CA MET A 320 -10.51 15.86 12.77
C MET A 320 -9.36 15.68 13.76
N THR A 321 -8.24 16.38 13.54
CA THR A 321 -7.10 16.35 14.45
C THR A 321 -7.45 16.99 15.81
N GLU A 322 -8.11 18.15 15.79
CA GLU A 322 -8.63 18.81 16.99
C GLU A 322 -9.55 17.89 17.80
N GLN A 323 -10.52 17.22 17.12
CA GLN A 323 -11.46 16.30 17.76
C GLN A 323 -10.75 15.14 18.48
N LEU A 324 -9.74 14.55 17.85
CA LEU A 324 -8.97 13.46 18.45
C LEU A 324 -8.12 13.91 19.63
N LEU A 325 -7.52 15.10 19.56
CA LEU A 325 -6.79 15.69 20.67
C LEU A 325 -7.69 15.98 21.89
N GLN A 326 -8.91 16.46 21.64
CA GLN A 326 -9.89 16.76 22.71
C GLN A 326 -10.57 15.51 23.27
N ASN A 327 -10.56 14.40 22.54
CA ASN A 327 -11.21 13.14 22.93
C ASN A 327 -10.23 11.95 22.82
N ARG A 328 -9.30 11.89 23.78
CA ARG A 328 -8.30 10.81 23.81
C ARG A 328 -8.90 9.39 23.88
N PRO A 329 -10.00 9.12 24.63
CA PRO A 329 -10.65 7.81 24.59
C PRO A 329 -11.08 7.39 23.18
N LEU A 330 -11.67 8.31 22.40
CA LEU A 330 -12.03 8.07 21.01
C LEU A 330 -10.77 7.80 20.15
N CYS A 331 -9.74 8.65 20.29
CA CYS A 331 -8.47 8.47 19.57
C CYS A 331 -7.88 7.08 19.80
N ARG A 332 -7.81 6.63 21.06
CA ARG A 332 -7.33 5.28 21.42
C ARG A 332 -8.22 4.16 20.89
N SER A 333 -9.53 4.36 20.89
CA SER A 333 -10.48 3.39 20.30
C SER A 333 -10.24 3.21 18.80
N LEU A 334 -10.09 4.32 18.06
CA LEU A 334 -9.76 4.26 16.62
C LEU A 334 -8.41 3.57 16.37
N GLY A 335 -7.41 3.84 17.20
CA GLY A 335 -6.09 3.20 17.09
C GLY A 335 -6.15 1.67 17.31
N ARG A 336 -6.94 1.18 18.28
CA ARG A 336 -7.15 -0.26 18.50
C ARG A 336 -7.85 -0.91 17.31
N GLU A 337 -8.90 -0.30 16.79
CA GLU A 337 -9.62 -0.80 15.63
C GLU A 337 -8.73 -0.79 14.37
N ALA A 338 -7.82 0.20 14.26
CA ALA A 338 -6.81 0.24 13.20
C ALA A 338 -5.88 -0.97 13.28
N MET A 339 -5.33 -1.28 14.47
CA MET A 339 -4.50 -2.47 14.68
C MET A 339 -5.27 -3.74 14.33
N GLN A 340 -6.51 -3.87 14.80
CA GLN A 340 -7.35 -5.03 14.52
C GLN A 340 -7.55 -5.25 13.02
N THR A 341 -7.75 -4.19 12.24
CA THR A 341 -7.87 -4.24 10.79
C THR A 341 -6.63 -4.86 10.14
N ILE A 342 -5.42 -4.46 10.59
CA ILE A 342 -4.18 -5.03 10.08
C ILE A 342 -4.01 -6.49 10.53
N PHE A 343 -4.23 -6.80 11.80
CA PHE A 343 -4.06 -8.15 12.31
C PHE A 343 -5.01 -9.17 11.70
N THR A 344 -6.25 -8.77 11.42
CA THR A 344 -7.27 -9.73 10.96
C THR A 344 -7.48 -9.77 9.46
N GLU A 345 -7.12 -8.71 8.73
CA GLU A 345 -7.49 -8.62 7.32
C GLU A 345 -6.33 -8.21 6.41
N TRP A 346 -5.64 -7.10 6.68
CA TRP A 346 -4.68 -6.49 5.75
C TRP A 346 -3.22 -6.81 6.11
N ASN A 347 -2.87 -8.09 6.19
CA ASN A 347 -1.53 -8.58 6.47
C ASN A 347 -1.03 -9.53 5.37
N SER A 348 0.25 -9.88 5.45
CA SER A 348 0.93 -10.74 4.47
C SER A 348 0.39 -12.16 4.47
N GLU A 349 0.00 -12.69 5.62
CA GLU A 349 -0.52 -14.05 5.77
C GLU A 349 -1.85 -14.20 5.03
N ASN A 350 -2.81 -13.32 5.32
CA ASN A 350 -4.11 -13.32 4.66
C ASN A 350 -3.99 -13.07 3.16
N ALA A 351 -3.12 -12.15 2.76
CA ALA A 351 -2.90 -11.86 1.35
C ALA A 351 -2.37 -13.08 0.59
N ALA A 352 -1.37 -13.75 1.14
CA ALA A 352 -0.79 -14.95 0.53
C ALA A 352 -1.78 -16.11 0.49
N LEU A 353 -2.45 -16.42 1.61
CA LEU A 353 -3.47 -17.47 1.68
C LEU A 353 -4.58 -17.24 0.66
N ARG A 354 -5.13 -16.02 0.58
CA ARG A 354 -6.21 -15.69 -0.35
C ARG A 354 -5.77 -15.73 -1.81
N LEU A 355 -4.51 -15.34 -2.12
CA LEU A 355 -3.98 -15.42 -3.47
C LEU A 355 -3.75 -16.88 -3.91
N VAL A 356 -3.18 -17.70 -3.04
CA VAL A 356 -2.99 -19.14 -3.30
C VAL A 356 -4.34 -19.83 -3.50
N GLU A 357 -5.31 -19.57 -2.63
CA GLU A 357 -6.67 -20.13 -2.75
C GLU A 357 -7.37 -19.64 -4.02
N PHE A 358 -7.22 -18.36 -4.39
CA PHE A 358 -7.70 -17.85 -5.66
C PHE A 358 -7.10 -18.63 -6.85
N CYS A 359 -5.78 -18.81 -6.87
CA CYS A 359 -5.10 -19.55 -7.94
C CYS A 359 -5.54 -21.01 -8.02
N ARG A 360 -5.74 -21.65 -6.88
CA ARG A 360 -6.25 -23.03 -6.79
C ARG A 360 -7.66 -23.13 -7.39
N ARG A 361 -8.58 -22.26 -7.01
CA ARG A 361 -9.95 -22.23 -7.54
C ARG A 361 -10.03 -21.94 -9.04
N GLN A 362 -9.05 -21.20 -9.57
CA GLN A 362 -8.94 -20.97 -11.01
C GLN A 362 -8.29 -22.16 -11.76
N GLY A 363 -7.84 -23.20 -11.05
CA GLY A 363 -7.11 -24.34 -11.62
C GLY A 363 -5.70 -23.97 -12.11
N PHE A 364 -5.09 -22.93 -11.52
CA PHE A 364 -3.74 -22.47 -11.87
C PHE A 364 -2.65 -23.14 -11.04
N LEU A 365 -3.00 -23.62 -9.86
CA LEU A 365 -2.12 -24.34 -8.95
C LEU A 365 -2.74 -25.69 -8.59
N ASP A 366 -1.93 -26.73 -8.66
CA ASP A 366 -2.29 -28.09 -8.22
C ASP A 366 -1.61 -28.33 -6.86
N ILE A 367 -2.23 -27.83 -5.80
CA ILE A 367 -1.74 -27.99 -4.43
C ILE A 367 -2.78 -28.82 -3.67
N GLY A 368 -2.33 -29.94 -3.11
CA GLY A 368 -3.16 -30.79 -2.24
C GLY A 368 -3.74 -30.00 -1.06
N THR A 369 -5.02 -30.20 -0.78
CA THR A 369 -5.79 -29.48 0.24
C THR A 369 -5.27 -29.78 1.64
N GLY A 370 -4.57 -28.83 2.25
CA GLY A 370 -4.29 -28.81 3.70
C GLY A 370 -5.14 -27.79 4.47
N ALA A 371 -5.98 -27.00 3.79
CA ALA A 371 -6.87 -26.03 4.41
C ALA A 371 -8.33 -26.39 4.12
N GLU A 372 -9.20 -26.23 5.14
CA GLU A 372 -10.65 -26.35 4.96
C GLU A 372 -11.13 -25.41 3.86
N GLU A 373 -11.89 -25.94 2.91
CA GLU A 373 -12.45 -25.17 1.80
C GLU A 373 -13.44 -24.13 2.34
N SER A 374 -13.05 -22.86 2.32
CA SER A 374 -14.02 -21.78 2.47
C SER A 374 -14.87 -21.73 1.20
N GLU A 375 -16.16 -22.05 1.29
CA GLU A 375 -17.06 -22.07 0.14
C GLU A 375 -17.24 -20.71 -0.57
N GLN A 376 -16.90 -19.61 0.07
CA GLN A 376 -17.13 -18.27 -0.47
C GLN A 376 -15.83 -17.45 -0.61
N PHE A 377 -15.71 -16.74 -1.74
CA PHE A 377 -14.69 -15.69 -1.90
C PHE A 377 -14.83 -14.63 -0.80
N PRO A 378 -13.71 -14.08 -0.29
CA PRO A 378 -13.78 -12.98 0.66
C PRO A 378 -14.53 -11.80 0.03
N LYS A 379 -15.43 -11.19 0.80
CA LYS A 379 -16.17 -10.00 0.35
C LYS A 379 -15.36 -8.70 0.52
N THR A 380 -14.41 -8.70 1.44
CA THR A 380 -13.56 -7.55 1.79
C THR A 380 -12.09 -7.97 1.84
N GLY A 381 -11.19 -7.01 1.94
CA GLY A 381 -9.77 -7.23 2.09
C GLY A 381 -9.05 -7.71 0.83
N PRO A 382 -7.75 -8.09 0.94
CA PRO A 382 -6.94 -8.51 -0.19
C PRO A 382 -7.54 -9.77 -0.84
N GLY A 383 -7.49 -9.82 -2.19
CA GLY A 383 -8.05 -10.93 -2.98
C GLY A 383 -9.57 -10.87 -3.22
N SER A 384 -10.31 -9.98 -2.56
CA SER A 384 -11.73 -9.76 -2.88
C SER A 384 -11.90 -8.97 -4.18
N PRO A 385 -13.09 -9.01 -4.84
CA PRO A 385 -13.34 -8.22 -6.04
C PRO A 385 -13.08 -6.73 -5.81
N ALA A 386 -12.31 -6.09 -6.69
CA ALA A 386 -12.03 -4.66 -6.60
C ALA A 386 -13.21 -3.84 -7.12
N PRO A 387 -13.73 -2.88 -6.33
CA PRO A 387 -14.85 -2.05 -6.75
C PRO A 387 -14.42 -1.06 -7.83
N VAL A 388 -15.28 -0.86 -8.82
CA VAL A 388 -15.10 0.15 -9.87
C VAL A 388 -15.85 1.42 -9.46
N ILE A 389 -15.17 2.30 -8.75
CA ILE A 389 -15.76 3.53 -8.22
C ILE A 389 -15.01 4.74 -8.78
N SER A 390 -15.75 5.72 -9.31
CA SER A 390 -15.13 6.95 -9.80
C SER A 390 -14.61 7.83 -8.66
N GLU A 391 -13.55 8.60 -8.91
CA GLU A 391 -12.97 9.54 -7.94
C GLU A 391 -14.03 10.45 -7.28
N ARG A 392 -14.98 10.96 -8.09
CA ARG A 392 -16.03 11.88 -7.61
C ARG A 392 -16.98 11.24 -6.59
N LYS A 393 -17.21 9.92 -6.69
CA LYS A 393 -18.14 9.19 -5.80
C LYS A 393 -17.42 8.59 -4.61
N MET A 394 -16.13 8.39 -4.68
CA MET A 394 -15.36 7.67 -3.66
C MET A 394 -15.54 8.31 -2.28
N TYR A 395 -15.25 9.60 -2.14
CA TYR A 395 -15.34 10.28 -0.85
C TYR A 395 -16.73 10.18 -0.21
N SER A 396 -17.79 10.47 -0.98
CA SER A 396 -19.17 10.42 -0.44
C SER A 396 -19.55 9.02 0.02
N LEU A 397 -19.08 7.97 -0.64
CA LEU A 397 -19.31 6.58 -0.21
C LEU A 397 -18.56 6.25 1.08
N LEU A 398 -17.32 6.72 1.21
CA LEU A 398 -16.47 6.47 2.37
C LEU A 398 -17.05 7.07 3.66
N ILE A 399 -17.64 8.28 3.59
CA ILE A 399 -18.18 8.98 4.77
C ILE A 399 -19.63 8.64 5.07
N SER A 400 -20.40 8.11 4.11
CA SER A 400 -21.82 7.80 4.31
C SER A 400 -22.09 6.53 5.12
N GLY A 401 -21.04 5.76 5.46
CA GLY A 401 -21.18 4.48 6.17
C GLY A 401 -21.99 3.43 5.40
N GLY A 402 -22.23 3.68 4.09
CA GLY A 402 -22.92 2.73 3.22
C GLY A 402 -22.12 1.42 3.09
N ASP A 403 -22.83 0.32 2.92
CA ASP A 403 -22.26 -1.01 2.75
C ASP A 403 -21.03 -0.97 1.84
N LYS A 404 -19.95 -1.33 2.41
CA LYS A 404 -18.55 -1.10 2.10
C LYS A 404 -18.17 -1.30 0.64
N LEU A 405 -17.27 -0.47 0.21
CA LEU A 405 -16.43 -0.66 -0.96
C LEU A 405 -16.10 -2.12 -1.27
#